data_ceaffb804bdb31a96b296234f027f830
#
_entry.id   ceaffb804bdb31a96b296234f027f830
#
_cell.length_a   1.000
_cell.length_b   1.000
_cell.length_c   1.000
_cell.angle_alpha   90.00
_cell.angle_beta   90.00
_cell.angle_gamma   90.00
#
_symmetry.space_group_name_H-M   'P 1'
#
loop_
_entity.id
_entity.type
_entity.pdbx_description
1 polymer ?
#
loop_
_entity_poly.entity_id
_entity_poly.type
_entity_poly.pdbx_seq_one_letter_code
_entity_poly.pdbx_strand_id
1 'polypeptide(L)'
;MFTLINAPPSPYGRKVAVVLREKDIGHEVRYDLPWGPDTCTPEYSPVQQLPILIADDATRVYDSSYILEWIEAKFPDPPLLPRDRDARLEARLRQMLGERVMEFAHATIFEHHRPDPSQPWIDRQTRKINGALDELDRLYATRVIDADGSIDLGDIAVATTLLLLEFVVAEKLSPDLSAFRWRINRPSLARAVDVLEKRPSFLATVPQPMDVDIAATVA
;
A
#
# COMPACT_ATOMS: atom_id res chain seq x y z
N MET A 1 14.29 18.04 7.68
CA MET A 1 13.81 17.31 6.47
C MET A 1 13.40 15.90 6.88
N PHE A 2 12.24 15.44 6.47
CA PHE A 2 11.76 14.10 6.81
C PHE A 2 12.59 13.00 6.16
N THR A 3 12.75 11.86 6.84
CA THR A 3 13.35 10.65 6.26
C THR A 3 12.32 9.52 6.30
N LEU A 4 11.99 8.96 5.13
CA LEU A 4 11.14 7.78 5.01
C LEU A 4 12.03 6.54 4.86
N ILE A 5 12.07 5.67 5.88
CA ILE A 5 12.72 4.37 5.77
C ILE A 5 11.71 3.40 5.15
N ASN A 6 12.08 2.79 4.03
CA ASN A 6 11.18 1.99 3.20
C ASN A 6 11.92 0.86 2.49
N ALA A 7 11.20 -0.11 1.94
CA ALA A 7 11.72 -1.08 0.97
C ALA A 7 11.24 -0.73 -0.45
N PRO A 8 12.06 -0.90 -1.49
CA PRO A 8 11.73 -0.49 -2.87
C PRO A 8 10.39 -1.00 -3.39
N PRO A 9 9.97 -2.27 -3.17
CA PRO A 9 8.68 -2.78 -3.65
C PRO A 9 7.54 -2.55 -2.66
N SER A 10 7.80 -2.01 -1.46
CA SER A 10 6.82 -1.96 -0.39
C SER A 10 5.61 -1.08 -0.72
N PRO A 11 4.39 -1.65 -0.79
CA PRO A 11 3.17 -0.88 -1.01
C PRO A 11 2.81 -0.01 0.21
N TYR A 12 3.17 -0.45 1.41
CA TYR A 12 2.95 0.31 2.65
C TYR A 12 3.77 1.60 2.65
N GLY A 13 5.04 1.51 2.25
CA GLY A 13 5.88 2.68 2.13
C GLY A 13 5.52 3.54 0.93
N ARG A 14 5.11 2.94 -0.20
CA ARG A 14 4.60 3.67 -1.36
C ARG A 14 3.40 4.53 -0.99
N LYS A 15 2.45 3.98 -0.22
CA LYS A 15 1.28 4.72 0.29
C LYS A 15 1.70 5.99 1.03
N VAL A 16 2.69 5.89 1.93
CA VAL A 16 3.24 7.03 2.67
C VAL A 16 3.96 8.01 1.74
N ALA A 17 4.78 7.53 0.81
CA ALA A 17 5.50 8.37 -0.14
C ALA A 17 4.55 9.17 -1.06
N VAL A 18 3.44 8.55 -1.50
CA VAL A 18 2.38 9.25 -2.26
C VAL A 18 1.77 10.36 -1.42
N VAL A 19 1.41 10.09 -0.16
CA VAL A 19 0.82 11.10 0.74
C VAL A 19 1.77 12.28 0.99
N LEU A 20 3.04 12.01 1.24
CA LEU A 20 4.05 13.07 1.41
C LEU A 20 4.15 13.98 0.18
N ARG A 21 4.08 13.39 -1.02
CA ARG A 21 4.10 14.14 -2.29
C ARG A 21 2.81 14.91 -2.57
N GLU A 22 1.64 14.33 -2.30
CA GLU A 22 0.35 15.02 -2.47
C GLU A 22 0.22 16.23 -1.53
N LYS A 23 0.94 16.22 -0.41
CA LYS A 23 1.02 17.34 0.55
C LYS A 23 2.24 18.25 0.36
N ASP A 24 3.03 18.02 -0.69
CA ASP A 24 4.28 18.76 -0.94
C ASP A 24 5.25 18.77 0.26
N ILE A 25 5.29 17.66 1.01
CA ILE A 25 6.20 17.49 2.15
C ILE A 25 7.54 16.95 1.66
N GLY A 26 8.58 17.79 1.76
CA GLY A 26 9.95 17.43 1.38
C GLY A 26 10.50 16.30 2.26
N HIS A 27 10.96 15.22 1.61
CA HIS A 27 11.51 14.05 2.28
C HIS A 27 12.59 13.37 1.45
N GLU A 28 13.47 12.68 2.14
CA GLU A 28 14.39 11.71 1.53
C GLU A 28 13.89 10.29 1.79
N VAL A 29 14.25 9.35 0.91
CA VAL A 29 13.95 7.94 1.08
C VAL A 29 15.24 7.19 1.36
N ARG A 30 15.26 6.44 2.48
CA ARG A 30 16.31 5.50 2.83
C ARG A 30 15.75 4.09 2.71
N TYR A 31 16.39 3.26 1.89
CA TYR A 31 15.96 1.87 1.73
C TYR A 31 16.58 0.97 2.80
N ASP A 32 15.77 0.04 3.29
CA ASP A 32 16.15 -1.01 4.22
C ASP A 32 15.43 -2.31 3.86
N LEU A 33 16.01 -3.42 4.25
CA LEU A 33 15.44 -4.76 4.09
C LEU A 33 15.15 -5.33 5.48
N PRO A 34 13.88 -5.37 5.94
CA PRO A 34 13.53 -5.74 7.32
C PRO A 34 13.99 -7.14 7.74
N TRP A 35 14.18 -8.03 6.75
CA TRP A 35 14.63 -9.42 6.95
C TRP A 35 16.13 -9.62 6.76
N GLY A 36 16.82 -8.59 6.33
CA GLY A 36 18.27 -8.65 6.08
C GLY A 36 19.07 -8.68 7.37
N PRO A 37 20.26 -9.29 7.38
CA PRO A 37 21.12 -9.32 8.56
C PRO A 37 21.62 -7.93 8.97
N ASP A 38 21.68 -7.00 8.03
CA ASP A 38 22.17 -5.63 8.25
C ASP A 38 21.04 -4.61 8.42
N THR A 39 19.80 -5.08 8.69
CA THR A 39 18.65 -4.17 8.83
C THR A 39 18.81 -3.22 10.00
N CYS A 40 18.47 -1.95 9.78
CA CYS A 40 18.39 -0.95 10.85
C CYS A 40 16.97 -0.81 11.43
N THR A 41 15.99 -1.53 10.87
CA THR A 41 14.58 -1.43 11.26
C THR A 41 14.35 -1.58 12.78
N PRO A 42 15.01 -2.52 13.51
CA PRO A 42 14.85 -2.66 14.97
C PRO A 42 15.29 -1.44 15.78
N GLU A 43 16.20 -0.63 15.25
CA GLU A 43 16.65 0.58 15.91
C GLU A 43 15.58 1.67 15.95
N TYR A 44 14.67 1.66 14.99
CA TYR A 44 13.67 2.71 14.76
C TYR A 44 12.24 2.30 15.09
N SER A 45 11.93 1.00 15.06
CA SER A 45 10.57 0.49 15.28
C SER A 45 10.59 -0.79 16.11
N PRO A 46 9.85 -0.84 17.25
CA PRO A 46 9.75 -2.05 18.07
C PRO A 46 8.98 -3.17 17.39
N VAL A 47 8.17 -2.86 16.37
CA VAL A 47 7.44 -3.85 15.57
C VAL A 47 8.25 -4.35 14.36
N GLN A 48 9.45 -3.79 14.15
CA GLN A 48 10.40 -4.22 13.12
C GLN A 48 9.79 -4.28 11.71
N GLN A 49 8.91 -3.34 11.39
CA GLN A 49 8.21 -3.27 10.11
C GLN A 49 8.44 -1.91 9.43
N LEU A 50 8.43 -1.91 8.12
CA LEU A 50 8.47 -0.71 7.28
C LEU A 50 7.05 -0.37 6.77
N PRO A 51 6.80 0.92 6.51
CA PRO A 51 7.70 2.07 6.58
C PRO A 51 7.85 2.65 7.98
N ILE A 52 8.92 3.45 8.15
CA ILE A 52 9.13 4.30 9.33
C ILE A 52 9.37 5.72 8.83
N LEU A 53 8.66 6.70 9.38
CA LEU A 53 8.89 8.11 9.10
C LEU A 53 9.64 8.74 10.28
N ILE A 54 10.79 9.34 9.99
CA ILE A 54 11.56 10.13 10.97
C ILE A 54 11.29 11.59 10.67
N ALA A 55 10.69 12.29 11.63
CA ALA A 55 10.43 13.72 11.53
C ALA A 55 11.69 14.57 11.82
N ASP A 56 11.62 15.86 11.53
CA ASP A 56 12.74 16.81 11.69
C ASP A 56 13.27 16.91 13.11
N ASP A 57 12.38 16.70 14.09
CA ASP A 57 12.71 16.68 15.53
C ASP A 57 13.16 15.30 16.03
N ALA A 58 13.48 14.38 15.11
CA ALA A 58 13.82 13.00 15.38
C ALA A 58 12.67 12.14 15.94
N THR A 59 11.43 12.62 15.92
CA THR A 59 10.25 11.81 16.23
C THR A 59 10.13 10.65 15.24
N ARG A 60 9.96 9.42 15.74
CA ARG A 60 9.81 8.20 14.96
C ARG A 60 8.34 7.83 14.90
N VAL A 61 7.79 7.75 13.71
CA VAL A 61 6.38 7.44 13.45
C VAL A 61 6.29 6.13 12.66
N TYR A 62 5.55 5.17 13.14
CA TYR A 62 5.28 3.83 12.58
C TYR A 62 3.94 3.37 13.18
N ASP A 63 3.12 2.55 12.63
CA ASP A 63 3.09 1.93 11.31
C ASP A 63 2.58 2.84 10.19
N SER A 64 2.42 2.28 8.96
CA SER A 64 2.01 3.07 7.79
C SER A 64 0.66 3.78 7.98
N SER A 65 -0.32 3.16 8.60
CA SER A 65 -1.64 3.76 8.82
C SER A 65 -1.60 4.86 9.88
N TYR A 66 -0.77 4.67 10.93
CA TYR A 66 -0.53 5.71 11.92
C TYR A 66 0.31 6.86 11.35
N ILE A 67 1.27 6.59 10.45
CA ILE A 67 2.00 7.66 9.74
C ILE A 67 1.02 8.56 8.98
N LEU A 68 0.03 7.99 8.27
CA LEU A 68 -0.98 8.77 7.55
C LEU A 68 -1.82 9.66 8.49
N GLU A 69 -2.25 9.13 9.64
CA GLU A 69 -2.95 9.92 10.67
C GLU A 69 -2.08 11.05 11.21
N TRP A 70 -0.82 10.74 11.50
CA TRP A 70 0.13 11.72 12.01
C TRP A 70 0.37 12.85 11.00
N ILE A 71 0.54 12.51 9.71
CA ILE A 71 0.71 13.49 8.63
C ILE A 71 -0.55 14.36 8.52
N GLU A 72 -1.77 13.77 8.48
CA GLU A 72 -3.03 14.54 8.41
C GLU A 72 -3.19 15.49 9.60
N ALA A 73 -2.80 15.07 10.79
CA ALA A 73 -2.90 15.89 12.00
C ALA A 73 -1.88 17.04 12.02
N LYS A 74 -0.67 16.82 11.51
CA LYS A 74 0.42 17.82 11.52
C LYS A 74 0.38 18.75 10.30
N PHE A 75 -0.10 18.27 9.18
CA PHE A 75 -0.18 18.96 7.89
C PHE A 75 -1.59 18.82 7.32
N PRO A 76 -2.58 19.57 7.86
CA PRO A 76 -3.98 19.40 7.48
C PRO A 76 -4.30 19.85 6.04
N ASP A 77 -3.44 20.62 5.39
CA ASP A 77 -3.65 21.15 4.05
C ASP A 77 -2.56 20.68 3.07
N PRO A 78 -2.95 20.29 1.83
CA PRO A 78 -4.30 19.96 1.40
C PRO A 78 -4.86 18.73 2.14
N PRO A 79 -6.17 18.72 2.49
CA PRO A 79 -6.75 17.60 3.22
C PRO A 79 -6.85 16.36 2.33
N LEU A 80 -6.33 15.22 2.80
CA LEU A 80 -6.50 13.90 2.18
C LEU A 80 -7.55 13.05 2.90
N LEU A 81 -8.31 13.67 3.80
CA LEU A 81 -9.52 13.12 4.39
C LEU A 81 -10.65 14.15 4.29
N PRO A 82 -11.82 13.75 3.81
CA PRO A 82 -12.98 14.63 3.75
C PRO A 82 -13.33 15.24 5.11
N ARG A 83 -13.79 16.48 5.10
CA ARG A 83 -14.29 17.15 6.33
C ARG A 83 -15.68 16.66 6.71
N ASP A 84 -16.48 16.29 5.72
CA ASP A 84 -17.78 15.64 5.94
C ASP A 84 -17.59 14.28 6.62
N ARG A 85 -18.44 14.00 7.63
CA ARG A 85 -18.29 12.80 8.47
C ARG A 85 -18.54 11.50 7.71
N ASP A 86 -19.57 11.47 6.89
CA ASP A 86 -19.95 10.26 6.16
C ASP A 86 -18.97 9.98 5.02
N ALA A 87 -18.61 11.02 4.26
CA ALA A 87 -17.56 10.90 3.24
C ALA A 87 -16.22 10.48 3.86
N ARG A 88 -15.89 10.93 5.07
CA ARG A 88 -14.69 10.51 5.80
C ARG A 88 -14.75 9.02 6.19
N LEU A 89 -15.91 8.54 6.66
CA LEU A 89 -16.11 7.13 6.98
C LEU A 89 -15.98 6.25 5.73
N GLU A 90 -16.53 6.70 4.60
CA GLU A 90 -16.37 6.01 3.31
C GLU A 90 -14.90 5.95 2.86
N ALA A 91 -14.15 7.06 2.96
CA ALA A 91 -12.73 7.09 2.67
C ALA A 91 -11.94 6.09 3.55
N ARG A 92 -12.27 6.04 4.85
CA ARG A 92 -11.67 5.08 5.80
C ARG A 92 -12.06 3.63 5.51
N LEU A 93 -13.29 3.37 5.08
CA LEU A 93 -13.71 2.04 4.66
C LEU A 93 -12.89 1.57 3.45
N ARG A 94 -12.73 2.41 2.41
CA ARG A 94 -11.90 2.08 1.25
C ARG A 94 -10.44 1.87 1.64
N GLN A 95 -9.89 2.73 2.51
CA GLN A 95 -8.54 2.58 3.03
C GLN A 95 -8.35 1.22 3.72
N MET A 96 -9.23 0.89 4.64
CA MET A 96 -9.20 -0.38 5.38
C MET A 96 -9.28 -1.58 4.44
N LEU A 97 -10.20 -1.56 3.47
CA LEU A 97 -10.33 -2.66 2.50
C LEU A 97 -9.06 -2.81 1.65
N GLY A 98 -8.49 -1.71 1.15
CA GLY A 98 -7.22 -1.73 0.40
C GLY A 98 -6.08 -2.31 1.24
N GLU A 99 -5.94 -1.88 2.48
CA GLU A 99 -4.92 -2.38 3.40
C GLU A 99 -5.10 -3.87 3.72
N ARG A 100 -6.34 -4.36 3.86
CA ARG A 100 -6.61 -5.80 4.07
C ARG A 100 -6.28 -6.63 2.83
N VAL A 101 -6.59 -6.15 1.62
CA VAL A 101 -6.14 -6.83 0.38
C VAL A 101 -4.62 -6.94 0.35
N MET A 102 -3.92 -5.88 0.71
CA MET A 102 -2.46 -5.84 0.79
C MET A 102 -1.89 -6.88 1.77
N GLU A 103 -2.45 -6.98 2.98
CA GLU A 103 -2.07 -7.99 3.97
C GLU A 103 -2.33 -9.41 3.49
N PHE A 104 -3.50 -9.67 2.89
CA PHE A 104 -3.83 -10.99 2.38
C PHE A 104 -2.93 -11.40 1.21
N ALA A 105 -2.57 -10.45 0.35
CA ALA A 105 -1.62 -10.67 -0.74
C ALA A 105 -0.23 -11.04 -0.20
N HIS A 106 0.29 -10.30 0.80
CA HIS A 106 1.56 -10.65 1.45
C HIS A 106 1.51 -12.03 2.09
N ALA A 107 0.43 -12.35 2.83
CA ALA A 107 0.27 -13.68 3.42
C ALA A 107 0.29 -14.78 2.35
N THR A 108 -0.30 -14.52 1.17
CA THR A 108 -0.29 -15.47 0.04
C THR A 108 1.10 -15.62 -0.56
N ILE A 109 1.84 -14.50 -0.74
CA ILE A 109 3.20 -14.52 -1.27
C ILE A 109 4.11 -15.34 -0.35
N PHE A 110 4.13 -15.05 0.95
CA PHE A 110 4.97 -15.78 1.90
C PHE A 110 4.59 -17.24 2.01
N GLU A 111 3.31 -17.57 2.05
CA GLU A 111 2.85 -18.96 2.09
C GLU A 111 3.28 -19.75 0.86
N HIS A 112 3.21 -19.14 -0.32
CA HIS A 112 3.62 -19.74 -1.59
C HIS A 112 5.10 -20.14 -1.62
N HIS A 113 5.96 -19.42 -0.90
CA HIS A 113 7.41 -19.67 -0.85
C HIS A 113 7.82 -20.65 0.27
N ARG A 114 6.88 -21.16 1.06
CA ARG A 114 7.20 -22.19 2.07
C ARG A 114 7.55 -23.51 1.41
N PRO A 115 8.37 -24.35 2.06
CA PRO A 115 8.68 -25.70 1.56
C PRO A 115 7.45 -26.59 1.36
N ASP A 116 6.41 -26.40 2.17
CA ASP A 116 5.11 -27.11 2.10
C ASP A 116 3.96 -26.11 2.23
N PRO A 117 3.56 -25.44 1.12
CA PRO A 117 2.50 -24.44 1.14
C PRO A 117 1.13 -25.04 1.43
N SER A 118 0.37 -24.42 2.32
CA SER A 118 -0.99 -24.82 2.64
C SER A 118 -1.99 -24.30 1.61
N GLN A 119 -2.43 -25.16 0.67
CA GLN A 119 -3.44 -24.78 -0.32
C GLN A 119 -4.76 -24.31 0.31
N PRO A 120 -5.30 -24.94 1.38
CA PRO A 120 -6.51 -24.44 2.06
C PRO A 120 -6.34 -23.03 2.63
N TRP A 121 -5.13 -22.66 3.09
CA TRP A 121 -4.82 -21.31 3.55
C TRP A 121 -4.80 -20.32 2.40
N ILE A 122 -4.12 -20.64 1.31
CA ILE A 122 -4.07 -19.84 0.08
C ILE A 122 -5.48 -19.58 -0.45
N ASP A 123 -6.31 -20.63 -0.54
CA ASP A 123 -7.71 -20.54 -0.96
C ASP A 123 -8.53 -19.60 -0.05
N ARG A 124 -8.25 -19.64 1.25
CA ARG A 124 -8.90 -18.74 2.20
C ARG A 124 -8.51 -17.28 1.96
N GLN A 125 -7.23 -16.99 1.75
CA GLN A 125 -6.78 -15.61 1.45
C GLN A 125 -7.37 -15.14 0.11
N THR A 126 -7.37 -15.99 -0.90
CA THR A 126 -7.97 -15.71 -2.21
C THR A 126 -9.44 -15.31 -2.12
N ARG A 127 -10.25 -16.01 -1.33
CA ARG A 127 -11.66 -15.64 -1.11
C ARG A 127 -11.79 -14.28 -0.43
N LYS A 128 -10.93 -13.95 0.55
CA LYS A 128 -10.94 -12.65 1.22
C LYS A 128 -10.56 -11.52 0.27
N ILE A 129 -9.52 -11.72 -0.54
CA ILE A 129 -9.09 -10.74 -1.54
C ILE A 129 -10.24 -10.48 -2.52
N ASN A 130 -10.85 -11.52 -3.09
CA ASN A 130 -11.97 -11.36 -4.02
C ASN A 130 -13.14 -10.60 -3.39
N GLY A 131 -13.55 -10.98 -2.17
CA GLY A 131 -14.64 -10.29 -1.47
C GLY A 131 -14.36 -8.80 -1.24
N ALA A 132 -13.13 -8.47 -0.84
CA ALA A 132 -12.72 -7.08 -0.64
C ALA A 132 -12.66 -6.30 -1.97
N LEU A 133 -12.15 -6.92 -3.05
CA LEU A 133 -12.11 -6.31 -4.38
C LEU A 133 -13.52 -6.09 -4.96
N ASP A 134 -14.45 -7.02 -4.75
CA ASP A 134 -15.84 -6.88 -5.20
C ASP A 134 -16.53 -5.72 -4.47
N GLU A 135 -16.33 -5.60 -3.15
CA GLU A 135 -16.88 -4.48 -2.38
C GLU A 135 -16.23 -3.16 -2.78
N LEU A 136 -14.92 -3.12 -3.01
CA LEU A 136 -14.26 -1.92 -3.52
C LEU A 136 -14.80 -1.51 -4.90
N ASP A 137 -14.99 -2.45 -5.84
CA ASP A 137 -15.57 -2.12 -7.16
C ASP A 137 -16.97 -1.51 -7.03
N ARG A 138 -17.79 -2.04 -6.10
CA ARG A 138 -19.11 -1.49 -5.78
C ARG A 138 -19.01 -0.06 -5.22
N LEU A 139 -18.07 0.20 -4.30
CA LEU A 139 -17.85 1.54 -3.72
C LEU A 139 -17.36 2.55 -4.76
N TYR A 140 -16.55 2.10 -5.73
CA TYR A 140 -16.07 2.94 -6.82
C TYR A 140 -17.06 3.09 -7.98
N ALA A 141 -18.20 2.40 -7.98
CA ALA A 141 -19.19 2.49 -9.06
C ALA A 141 -19.75 3.92 -9.21
N THR A 142 -19.89 4.64 -8.11
CA THR A 142 -20.43 6.02 -8.07
C THR A 142 -19.34 7.08 -7.78
N ARG A 143 -18.10 6.64 -7.47
CA ARG A 143 -17.01 7.58 -7.19
C ARG A 143 -16.32 8.01 -8.47
N VAL A 144 -16.29 9.31 -8.71
CA VAL A 144 -15.56 9.92 -9.82
C VAL A 144 -14.21 10.40 -9.29
N ILE A 145 -13.15 9.99 -9.96
CA ILE A 145 -11.77 10.46 -9.72
C ILE A 145 -11.36 11.32 -10.90
N ASP A 146 -11.07 12.59 -10.66
CA ASP A 146 -10.53 13.50 -11.66
C ASP A 146 -9.00 13.53 -11.57
N ALA A 147 -8.33 13.67 -12.73
CA ALA A 147 -6.87 13.65 -12.79
C ALA A 147 -6.23 14.74 -11.91
N ASP A 148 -6.80 15.95 -11.94
CA ASP A 148 -6.34 17.11 -11.17
C ASP A 148 -7.20 17.37 -9.93
N GLY A 149 -8.17 16.48 -9.66
CA GLY A 149 -9.09 16.60 -8.55
C GLY A 149 -8.48 16.15 -7.22
N SER A 150 -9.21 16.41 -6.13
CA SER A 150 -8.84 15.94 -4.81
C SER A 150 -9.01 14.41 -4.73
N ILE A 151 -8.03 13.75 -4.16
CA ILE A 151 -8.04 12.33 -3.79
C ILE A 151 -8.01 12.20 -2.27
N ASP A 152 -8.38 11.04 -1.76
CA ASP A 152 -8.32 10.78 -0.33
C ASP A 152 -7.43 9.58 0.04
N LEU A 153 -7.21 9.37 1.33
CA LEU A 153 -6.37 8.27 1.83
C LEU A 153 -6.90 6.89 1.40
N GLY A 154 -8.22 6.77 1.19
CA GLY A 154 -8.82 5.54 0.66
C GLY A 154 -8.41 5.28 -0.78
N ASP A 155 -8.43 6.30 -1.63
CA ASP A 155 -7.99 6.20 -3.03
C ASP A 155 -6.52 5.81 -3.12
N ILE A 156 -5.66 6.44 -2.31
CA ILE A 156 -4.23 6.15 -2.27
C ILE A 156 -3.97 4.72 -1.82
N ALA A 157 -4.60 4.27 -0.74
CA ALA A 157 -4.43 2.90 -0.23
C ALA A 157 -4.89 1.85 -1.23
N VAL A 158 -6.05 2.06 -1.87
CA VAL A 158 -6.58 1.14 -2.87
C VAL A 158 -5.67 1.08 -4.10
N ALA A 159 -5.29 2.23 -4.66
CA ALA A 159 -4.46 2.26 -5.87
C ALA A 159 -3.07 1.64 -5.62
N THR A 160 -2.41 1.98 -4.51
CA THR A 160 -1.09 1.39 -4.19
C THR A 160 -1.16 -0.13 -4.00
N THR A 161 -2.26 -0.64 -3.44
CA THR A 161 -2.51 -2.08 -3.29
C THR A 161 -2.72 -2.77 -4.63
N LEU A 162 -3.58 -2.22 -5.49
CA LEU A 162 -3.89 -2.83 -6.79
C LEU A 162 -2.68 -2.83 -7.72
N LEU A 163 -1.91 -1.76 -7.71
CA LEU A 163 -0.65 -1.66 -8.45
C LEU A 163 0.43 -2.60 -7.88
N LEU A 164 0.39 -2.92 -6.57
CA LEU A 164 1.23 -3.99 -6.02
C LEU A 164 0.85 -5.36 -6.61
N LEU A 165 -0.46 -5.69 -6.71
CA LEU A 165 -0.87 -6.98 -7.27
C LEU A 165 -0.34 -7.15 -8.71
N GLU A 166 -0.34 -6.08 -9.50
CA GLU A 166 0.25 -6.11 -10.84
C GLU A 166 1.78 -6.28 -10.82
N PHE A 167 2.46 -5.56 -9.93
CA PHE A 167 3.91 -5.67 -9.75
C PHE A 167 4.30 -7.10 -9.37
N VAL A 168 3.62 -7.71 -8.39
CA VAL A 168 3.90 -9.08 -7.93
C VAL A 168 3.72 -10.11 -9.05
N VAL A 169 2.71 -9.92 -9.90
CA VAL A 169 2.47 -10.78 -11.07
C VAL A 169 3.58 -10.58 -12.13
N ALA A 170 3.94 -9.32 -12.41
CA ALA A 170 5.00 -9.01 -13.38
C ALA A 170 6.36 -9.57 -12.97
N GLU A 171 6.69 -9.46 -11.69
CA GLU A 171 7.93 -10.00 -11.10
C GLU A 171 7.85 -11.51 -10.78
N LYS A 172 6.72 -12.17 -11.07
CA LYS A 172 6.49 -13.62 -10.85
C LYS A 172 6.68 -14.07 -9.39
N LEU A 173 6.40 -13.19 -8.44
CA LEU A 173 6.56 -13.47 -7.01
C LEU A 173 5.45 -14.37 -6.45
N SER A 174 4.27 -14.39 -7.06
CA SER A 174 3.19 -15.32 -6.72
C SER A 174 2.27 -15.55 -7.91
N PRO A 175 2.22 -16.78 -8.48
CA PRO A 175 1.33 -17.10 -9.59
C PRO A 175 -0.15 -17.01 -9.20
N ASP A 176 -0.50 -17.27 -7.93
CA ASP A 176 -1.89 -17.27 -7.45
C ASP A 176 -2.54 -15.88 -7.59
N LEU A 177 -1.75 -14.81 -7.45
CA LEU A 177 -2.25 -13.44 -7.57
C LEU A 177 -2.63 -13.07 -9.01
N SER A 178 -2.12 -13.80 -10.02
CA SER A 178 -2.49 -13.61 -11.43
C SER A 178 -3.97 -13.94 -11.70
N ALA A 179 -4.57 -14.80 -10.88
CA ALA A 179 -5.96 -15.21 -11.02
C ALA A 179 -6.97 -14.07 -10.78
N PHE A 180 -6.58 -13.03 -10.06
CA PHE A 180 -7.51 -11.94 -9.72
C PHE A 180 -7.94 -11.11 -10.93
N ARG A 181 -7.07 -10.88 -11.91
CA ARG A 181 -7.35 -10.12 -13.14
C ARG A 181 -8.23 -8.90 -12.85
N TRP A 182 -7.89 -8.16 -11.80
CA TRP A 182 -8.77 -7.17 -11.19
C TRP A 182 -9.21 -6.08 -12.18
N ARG A 183 -8.33 -5.63 -13.09
CA ARG A 183 -8.71 -4.62 -14.12
C ARG A 183 -9.82 -5.10 -15.04
N ILE A 184 -9.85 -6.40 -15.35
CA ILE A 184 -10.87 -6.98 -16.24
C ILE A 184 -12.18 -7.23 -15.47
N ASN A 185 -12.07 -7.78 -14.28
CA ASN A 185 -13.22 -8.25 -13.51
C ASN A 185 -13.89 -7.14 -12.67
N ARG A 186 -13.21 -5.99 -12.45
CA ARG A 186 -13.67 -4.88 -11.60
C ARG A 186 -13.49 -3.54 -12.32
N PRO A 187 -14.41 -3.23 -13.26
CA PRO A 187 -14.26 -2.09 -14.17
C PRO A 187 -14.33 -0.73 -13.48
N SER A 188 -15.01 -0.63 -12.34
CA SER A 188 -15.08 0.62 -11.58
C SER A 188 -13.75 0.94 -10.90
N LEU A 189 -13.12 -0.08 -10.33
CA LEU A 189 -11.75 0.03 -9.81
C LEU A 189 -10.74 0.35 -10.90
N ALA A 190 -10.85 -0.32 -12.07
CA ALA A 190 -9.96 -0.08 -13.19
C ALA A 190 -9.99 1.39 -13.61
N ARG A 191 -11.19 1.97 -13.82
CA ARG A 191 -11.35 3.39 -14.16
C ARG A 191 -10.68 4.33 -13.16
N ALA A 192 -10.88 4.06 -11.86
CA ALA A 192 -10.30 4.89 -10.81
C ALA A 192 -8.77 4.83 -10.80
N VAL A 193 -8.20 3.62 -10.85
CA VAL A 193 -6.75 3.43 -10.82
C VAL A 193 -6.07 3.95 -12.09
N ASP A 194 -6.71 3.81 -13.27
CA ASP A 194 -6.21 4.35 -14.55
C ASP A 194 -6.02 5.88 -14.51
N VAL A 195 -6.77 6.58 -13.66
CA VAL A 195 -6.59 8.01 -13.41
C VAL A 195 -5.50 8.26 -12.37
N LEU A 196 -5.57 7.53 -11.23
CA LEU A 196 -4.67 7.73 -10.10
C LEU A 196 -3.20 7.42 -10.44
N GLU A 197 -2.93 6.35 -11.18
CA GLU A 197 -1.57 5.94 -11.54
C GLU A 197 -0.82 6.97 -12.41
N LYS A 198 -1.55 7.88 -13.08
CA LYS A 198 -0.98 8.96 -13.91
C LYS A 198 -0.63 10.22 -13.11
N ARG A 199 -1.00 10.29 -11.84
CA ARG A 199 -0.67 11.45 -11.00
C ARG A 199 0.85 11.51 -10.75
N PRO A 200 1.43 12.70 -10.69
CA PRO A 200 2.87 12.86 -10.45
C PRO A 200 3.38 12.12 -9.20
N SER A 201 2.57 12.08 -8.13
CA SER A 201 2.89 11.38 -6.88
C SER A 201 3.03 9.87 -7.07
N PHE A 202 2.17 9.25 -7.90
CA PHE A 202 2.23 7.83 -8.23
C PHE A 202 3.35 7.49 -9.20
N LEU A 203 3.56 8.34 -10.23
CA LEU A 203 4.65 8.17 -11.21
C LEU A 203 6.03 8.26 -10.56
N ALA A 204 6.18 9.13 -9.56
CA ALA A 204 7.44 9.31 -8.84
C ALA A 204 7.71 8.22 -7.77
N THR A 205 6.76 7.29 -7.55
CA THR A 205 6.83 6.26 -6.50
C THR A 205 6.59 4.85 -7.04
N VAL A 206 6.88 4.61 -8.31
CA VAL A 206 6.73 3.29 -8.94
C VAL A 206 7.57 2.25 -8.18
N PRO A 207 6.99 1.09 -7.80
CA PRO A 207 7.75 0.03 -7.12
C PRO A 207 8.94 -0.42 -7.96
N GLN A 208 10.04 -0.72 -7.28
CA GLN A 208 11.23 -1.27 -7.90
C GLN A 208 11.46 -2.69 -7.38
N PRO A 209 11.94 -3.62 -8.22
CA PRO A 209 12.32 -4.94 -7.76
C PRO A 209 13.46 -4.85 -6.75
N MET A 210 13.49 -5.80 -5.84
CA MET A 210 14.50 -5.92 -4.81
C MET A 210 14.98 -7.38 -4.78
N ASP A 211 16.27 -7.58 -4.68
CA ASP A 211 16.84 -8.93 -4.56
C ASP A 211 16.62 -9.44 -3.13
N VAL A 212 15.65 -10.32 -2.97
CA VAL A 212 15.28 -10.93 -1.68
C VAL A 212 14.98 -12.40 -1.87
N ASP A 213 15.67 -13.24 -1.12
CA ASP A 213 15.30 -14.64 -0.98
C ASP A 213 14.13 -14.79 0.00
N ILE A 214 12.90 -14.73 -0.55
CA ILE A 214 11.69 -14.89 0.27
C ILE A 214 11.63 -16.30 0.87
N ALA A 215 12.10 -17.33 0.16
CA ALA A 215 12.08 -18.70 0.66
C ALA A 215 12.97 -18.85 1.90
N ALA A 216 14.15 -18.23 1.93
CA ALA A 216 14.99 -18.22 3.11
C ALA A 216 14.36 -17.47 4.31
N THR A 217 13.47 -16.54 4.04
CA THR A 217 12.78 -15.78 5.09
C THR A 217 11.68 -16.58 5.80
N VAL A 218 11.08 -17.58 5.11
CA VAL A 218 9.91 -18.36 5.59
C VAL A 218 10.22 -19.84 5.86
N ALA A 219 11.49 -20.23 5.72
CA ALA A 219 11.99 -21.60 5.92
C ALA A 219 11.90 -22.08 7.39
#